data_91bf751da0cbecfb11efcb6102574240
#
_entry.id   91bf751da0cbecfb11efcb6102574240
#
_cell.length_a   1.000
_cell.length_b   1.000
_cell.length_c   1.000
_cell.angle_alpha   90.00
_cell.angle_beta   90.00
_cell.angle_gamma   90.00
#
_symmetry.space_group_name_H-M   'P 1'
#
loop_
_entity.id
_entity.type
_entity.pdbx_description
1 polymer ?
#
loop_
_entity_poly.entity_id
_entity_poly.type
_entity_poly.pdbx_seq_one_letter_code
_entity_poly.pdbx_strand_id
1 'polypeptide(L)'
;MMRKAPIHALAVLCVCPIALADPVCIVGAGPAGLTIANRLQAKGYATVIFEKDAEVGGKCQAYYDEQGLFHPMGALLYSNQTYRETLPVIDASGVSSFAFGYTSPEWLYDWRNGYTEEVSTPLSELTANELFKEEIERYTTFWNTEFAPKAVIGYKNGVEGYTMSTLDWLLENDYPLLLLLFINGMVPYGYGDVRQTPILYMLSYFTPDILLFFAGQREGYIIDFHKVFVRYAATSVSGPIHLNTSITKIDRCGSSPVITYYVDGPSPSLSTQTCFKLVLAFPPVLSALHAANLDLTPSEQTIFSPVGIIKYWSGAVRVATPNGLAFGGFLRATLLALVEKFLGTHFLSFLEFVPWLPEAAGEPVALLRLFNQSDIATTYSWGKYRSSQTLAEAKTLLEEVISKINKDPRVFGAAPQPVTDANVKEFLEWDYFPHFDQLQLEAGYYGKFNALQGERNTYYASGLNGFETVEYAIRAGIDVAETYFPSINNQ
;
A
#
# COMPACT_ATOMS: atom_id res chain seq x y z
N MET A 1 12.20 -90.20 0.85
CA MET A 1 11.60 -89.03 1.51
C MET A 1 12.27 -87.82 1.01
N MET A 2 11.66 -87.16 0.01
CA MET A 2 12.16 -85.86 -0.53
C MET A 2 11.40 -84.68 0.13
N ARG A 3 12.10 -83.83 0.86
CA ARG A 3 11.53 -82.59 1.47
C ARG A 3 11.42 -81.49 0.39
N LYS A 4 10.21 -81.07 0.10
CA LYS A 4 9.96 -79.88 -0.74
C LYS A 4 10.28 -78.58 0.08
N ALA A 5 11.15 -77.75 -0.46
CA ALA A 5 11.41 -76.40 0.08
C ALA A 5 10.29 -75.44 -0.32
N PRO A 6 9.87 -74.45 0.53
CA PRO A 6 8.86 -73.52 0.16
C PRO A 6 9.46 -72.35 -0.70
N ILE A 7 8.79 -72.05 -1.80
CA ILE A 7 9.07 -70.94 -2.66
C ILE A 7 8.49 -69.72 -1.99
N HIS A 8 9.33 -68.74 -1.53
CA HIS A 8 8.92 -67.49 -1.05
C HIS A 8 8.71 -66.54 -2.26
N ALA A 9 7.45 -66.19 -2.52
CA ALA A 9 7.10 -65.16 -3.50
C ALA A 9 7.45 -63.79 -2.93
N LEU A 10 8.42 -63.13 -3.54
CA LEU A 10 8.78 -61.74 -3.24
C LEU A 10 7.72 -60.84 -3.91
N ALA A 11 6.82 -60.26 -3.13
CA ALA A 11 5.90 -59.23 -3.62
C ALA A 11 6.70 -57.92 -3.84
N VAL A 12 6.96 -57.58 -5.10
CA VAL A 12 7.49 -56.26 -5.48
C VAL A 12 6.34 -55.25 -5.37
N LEU A 13 6.33 -54.47 -4.30
CA LEU A 13 5.48 -53.28 -4.19
C LEU A 13 5.98 -52.27 -5.23
N CYS A 14 5.29 -52.15 -6.36
CA CYS A 14 5.42 -51.00 -7.24
C CYS A 14 4.89 -49.79 -6.49
N VAL A 15 5.78 -49.02 -5.91
CA VAL A 15 5.48 -47.65 -5.47
C VAL A 15 5.34 -46.83 -6.75
N CYS A 16 4.10 -46.66 -7.24
CA CYS A 16 3.83 -45.62 -8.23
C CYS A 16 4.25 -44.26 -7.59
N PRO A 17 5.12 -43.48 -8.22
CA PRO A 17 5.33 -42.14 -7.77
C PRO A 17 3.97 -41.41 -7.87
N ILE A 18 3.44 -41.00 -6.72
CA ILE A 18 2.31 -40.07 -6.70
C ILE A 18 2.84 -38.83 -7.43
N ALA A 19 2.35 -38.61 -8.65
CA ALA A 19 2.62 -37.37 -9.35
C ALA A 19 2.09 -36.25 -8.43
N LEU A 20 3.00 -35.48 -7.83
CA LEU A 20 2.64 -34.27 -7.08
C LEU A 20 1.86 -33.38 -8.06
N ALA A 21 0.62 -33.06 -7.70
CA ALA A 21 -0.17 -32.11 -8.50
C ALA A 21 0.60 -30.81 -8.65
N ASP A 22 0.54 -30.20 -9.84
CA ASP A 22 1.18 -28.91 -10.08
C ASP A 22 0.73 -27.89 -9.02
N PRO A 23 1.63 -27.08 -8.47
CA PRO A 23 1.31 -26.10 -7.44
C PRO A 23 0.51 -24.92 -8.01
N VAL A 24 -0.21 -24.22 -7.16
CA VAL A 24 -0.65 -22.86 -7.47
C VAL A 24 0.58 -21.94 -7.40
N CYS A 25 0.90 -21.32 -8.53
CA CYS A 25 1.99 -20.36 -8.62
C CYS A 25 1.50 -18.97 -8.23
N ILE A 26 2.26 -18.28 -7.40
CA ILE A 26 1.97 -16.92 -6.93
C ILE A 26 3.16 -16.04 -7.27
N VAL A 27 2.93 -14.95 -8.00
CA VAL A 27 3.98 -13.98 -8.35
C VAL A 27 3.82 -12.76 -7.47
N GLY A 28 4.79 -12.52 -6.59
CA GLY A 28 4.83 -11.50 -5.57
C GLY A 28 4.66 -12.05 -4.15
N ALA A 29 5.61 -11.77 -3.27
CA ALA A 29 5.60 -12.13 -1.84
C ALA A 29 5.20 -10.95 -0.93
N GLY A 30 4.38 -10.05 -1.41
CA GLY A 30 3.74 -9.01 -0.60
C GLY A 30 2.59 -9.55 0.26
N PRO A 31 1.90 -8.69 1.03
CA PRO A 31 0.80 -9.10 1.92
C PRO A 31 -0.27 -9.96 1.23
N ALA A 32 -0.67 -9.60 0.00
CA ALA A 32 -1.65 -10.37 -0.77
C ALA A 32 -1.14 -11.78 -1.10
N GLY A 33 0.07 -11.90 -1.68
CA GLY A 33 0.63 -13.18 -2.10
C GLY A 33 0.88 -14.14 -0.94
N LEU A 34 1.42 -13.64 0.18
CA LEU A 34 1.62 -14.43 1.40
C LEU A 34 0.29 -14.91 1.99
N THR A 35 -0.73 -14.05 2.01
CA THR A 35 -2.07 -14.40 2.47
C THR A 35 -2.70 -15.49 1.61
N ILE A 36 -2.59 -15.37 0.28
CA ILE A 36 -3.10 -16.39 -0.66
C ILE A 36 -2.41 -17.72 -0.40
N ALA A 37 -1.08 -17.74 -0.31
CA ALA A 37 -0.34 -18.96 -0.05
C ALA A 37 -0.82 -19.65 1.24
N ASN A 38 -0.91 -18.92 2.35
CA ASN A 38 -1.40 -19.43 3.62
C ASN A 38 -2.82 -20.02 3.51
N ARG A 39 -3.76 -19.27 2.90
CA ARG A 39 -5.16 -19.71 2.74
C ARG A 39 -5.29 -20.93 1.84
N LEU A 40 -4.55 -20.99 0.72
CA LEU A 40 -4.57 -22.11 -0.19
C LEU A 40 -3.98 -23.39 0.43
N GLN A 41 -2.90 -23.24 1.20
CA GLN A 41 -2.30 -24.37 1.94
C GLN A 41 -3.27 -24.92 2.98
N ALA A 42 -4.01 -24.06 3.69
CA ALA A 42 -5.06 -24.50 4.61
C ALA A 42 -6.19 -25.28 3.89
N LYS A 43 -6.43 -25.00 2.61
CA LYS A 43 -7.39 -25.73 1.75
C LYS A 43 -6.81 -26.98 1.09
N GLY A 44 -5.52 -27.28 1.31
CA GLY A 44 -4.83 -28.49 0.80
C GLY A 44 -4.05 -28.28 -0.50
N TYR A 45 -3.99 -27.08 -1.05
CA TYR A 45 -3.21 -26.81 -2.26
C TYR A 45 -1.72 -26.71 -1.97
N ALA A 46 -0.88 -27.27 -2.84
CA ALA A 46 0.53 -26.93 -2.90
C ALA A 46 0.67 -25.52 -3.53
N THR A 47 1.56 -24.71 -2.99
CA THR A 47 1.84 -23.36 -3.50
C THR A 47 3.33 -23.15 -3.71
N VAL A 48 3.70 -22.29 -4.65
CA VAL A 48 5.04 -21.75 -4.85
C VAL A 48 4.96 -20.25 -5.10
N ILE A 49 5.79 -19.49 -4.42
CA ILE A 49 5.86 -18.03 -4.56
C ILE A 49 7.15 -17.65 -5.29
N PHE A 50 7.04 -16.68 -6.23
CA PHE A 50 8.17 -16.08 -6.93
C PHE A 50 8.23 -14.59 -6.56
N GLU A 51 9.37 -14.16 -5.99
CA GLU A 51 9.60 -12.78 -5.57
C GLU A 51 10.89 -12.25 -6.18
N LYS A 52 10.80 -11.07 -6.79
CA LYS A 52 11.96 -10.43 -7.44
C LYS A 52 12.98 -9.88 -6.44
N ASP A 53 12.51 -9.45 -5.28
CA ASP A 53 13.32 -8.84 -4.24
C ASP A 53 14.02 -9.90 -3.37
N ALA A 54 15.04 -9.48 -2.63
CA ALA A 54 15.81 -10.35 -1.75
C ALA A 54 15.02 -10.77 -0.49
N GLU A 55 13.91 -10.11 -0.20
CA GLU A 55 13.08 -10.33 0.98
C GLU A 55 11.58 -10.27 0.62
N VAL A 56 10.77 -10.87 1.47
CA VAL A 56 9.31 -10.79 1.39
C VAL A 56 8.80 -9.45 1.97
N GLY A 57 7.51 -9.17 1.76
CA GLY A 57 6.84 -8.02 2.35
C GLY A 57 6.33 -7.01 1.32
N GLY A 58 6.84 -7.03 0.09
CA GLY A 58 6.45 -6.07 -0.94
C GLY A 58 6.63 -4.63 -0.46
N LYS A 59 5.58 -3.82 -0.47
CA LYS A 59 5.61 -2.40 0.00
C LYS A 59 5.64 -2.24 1.53
N CYS A 60 5.84 -3.30 2.28
CA CYS A 60 6.04 -3.27 3.74
C CYS A 60 7.52 -3.36 4.08
N GLN A 61 8.35 -2.48 3.52
CA GLN A 61 9.79 -2.43 3.78
C GLN A 61 10.14 -1.46 4.91
N ALA A 62 11.30 -1.67 5.54
CA ALA A 62 11.85 -0.80 6.55
C ALA A 62 13.37 -0.73 6.44
N TYR A 63 13.94 0.46 6.63
CA TYR A 63 15.36 0.62 6.91
C TYR A 63 15.62 0.39 8.41
N TYR A 64 16.67 -0.33 8.74
CA TYR A 64 17.12 -0.52 10.14
C TYR A 64 18.42 0.22 10.37
N ASP A 65 18.43 1.11 11.36
CA ASP A 65 19.62 1.85 11.72
C ASP A 65 20.64 1.00 12.50
N GLU A 66 21.79 1.60 12.85
CA GLU A 66 22.87 0.93 13.56
C GLU A 66 22.45 0.41 14.96
N GLN A 67 21.33 0.89 15.49
CA GLN A 67 20.75 0.48 16.78
C GLN A 67 19.66 -0.59 16.60
N GLY A 68 19.32 -0.95 15.35
CA GLY A 68 18.29 -1.90 15.02
C GLY A 68 16.88 -1.32 15.13
N LEU A 69 16.72 0.02 15.16
CA LEU A 69 15.44 0.69 15.10
C LEU A 69 14.94 0.73 13.66
N PHE A 70 13.67 0.43 13.47
CA PHE A 70 13.07 0.43 12.14
C PHE A 70 12.60 1.82 11.72
N HIS A 71 12.85 2.16 10.47
CA HIS A 71 12.34 3.36 9.82
C HIS A 71 11.49 2.92 8.64
N PRO A 72 10.16 3.13 8.69
CA PRO A 72 9.25 2.54 7.72
C PRO A 72 9.45 3.15 6.33
N MET A 73 9.70 2.30 5.34
CA MET A 73 9.88 2.68 3.94
C MET A 73 8.60 2.44 3.12
N GLY A 74 7.51 2.08 3.77
CA GLY A 74 6.20 1.81 3.20
C GLY A 74 5.13 1.87 4.28
N ALA A 75 4.35 0.80 4.43
CA ALA A 75 3.30 0.74 5.44
C ALA A 75 3.84 0.88 6.87
N LEU A 76 3.18 1.70 7.68
CA LEU A 76 3.59 1.94 9.06
C LEU A 76 2.44 1.96 10.07
N LEU A 77 1.24 2.36 9.65
CA LEU A 77 0.09 2.59 10.51
C LEU A 77 -1.00 1.55 10.30
N TYR A 78 -1.72 1.21 11.37
CA TYR A 78 -2.94 0.45 11.28
C TYR A 78 -3.96 0.90 12.36
N SER A 79 -5.23 0.58 12.12
CA SER A 79 -6.31 0.73 13.10
C SER A 79 -6.64 -0.64 13.72
N ASN A 80 -6.87 -0.66 15.02
CA ASN A 80 -7.31 -1.87 15.71
C ASN A 80 -8.82 -2.15 15.57
N GLN A 81 -9.56 -1.37 14.81
CA GLN A 81 -11.01 -1.53 14.61
C GLN A 81 -11.39 -1.98 13.20
N THR A 82 -10.79 -1.39 12.16
CA THR A 82 -11.15 -1.66 10.78
C THR A 82 -10.13 -2.52 10.03
N TYR A 83 -8.92 -2.69 10.56
CA TYR A 83 -7.91 -3.59 9.99
C TYR A 83 -8.10 -5.04 10.47
N ARG A 84 -9.31 -5.57 10.29
CA ARG A 84 -9.76 -6.85 10.87
C ARG A 84 -9.01 -8.06 10.35
N GLU A 85 -8.58 -8.04 9.10
CA GLU A 85 -7.83 -9.13 8.49
C GLU A 85 -6.31 -8.97 8.72
N THR A 86 -5.86 -7.76 9.04
CA THR A 86 -4.46 -7.47 9.39
C THR A 86 -4.13 -7.91 10.82
N LEU A 87 -5.05 -7.74 11.76
CA LEU A 87 -4.81 -8.07 13.18
C LEU A 87 -4.38 -9.53 13.38
N PRO A 88 -5.03 -10.56 12.79
CA PRO A 88 -4.57 -11.95 12.92
C PRO A 88 -3.16 -12.18 12.36
N VAL A 89 -2.75 -11.44 11.33
CA VAL A 89 -1.39 -11.54 10.75
C VAL A 89 -0.37 -10.92 11.71
N ILE A 90 -0.69 -9.79 12.32
CA ILE A 90 0.14 -9.15 13.36
C ILE A 90 0.29 -10.11 14.55
N ASP A 91 -0.82 -10.66 15.05
CA ASP A 91 -0.80 -11.61 16.18
C ASP A 91 0.06 -12.84 15.87
N ALA A 92 -0.11 -13.44 14.70
CA ALA A 92 0.68 -14.58 14.26
C ALA A 92 2.18 -14.27 14.15
N SER A 93 2.55 -13.04 13.81
CA SER A 93 3.94 -12.60 13.71
C SER A 93 4.62 -12.41 15.07
N GLY A 94 3.86 -12.11 16.12
CA GLY A 94 4.36 -11.77 17.45
C GLY A 94 5.20 -10.48 17.47
N VAL A 95 4.99 -9.55 16.52
CA VAL A 95 5.63 -8.23 16.48
C VAL A 95 4.80 -7.26 17.30
N SER A 96 5.42 -6.54 18.23
CA SER A 96 4.74 -5.55 19.05
C SER A 96 4.56 -4.23 18.32
N SER A 97 3.43 -3.58 18.55
CA SER A 97 3.13 -2.22 18.11
C SER A 97 3.11 -1.24 19.29
N PHE A 98 3.09 0.04 18.98
CA PHE A 98 2.88 1.09 19.97
C PHE A 98 1.85 2.11 19.47
N ALA A 99 1.11 2.69 20.42
CA ALA A 99 0.12 3.70 20.13
C ALA A 99 0.77 4.97 19.56
N PHE A 100 0.13 5.56 18.59
CA PHE A 100 0.55 6.80 17.95
C PHE A 100 -0.67 7.73 17.79
N GLY A 101 -0.53 8.94 18.29
CA GLY A 101 -1.54 9.99 18.15
C GLY A 101 -0.95 11.25 17.58
N TYR A 102 -1.78 12.12 17.04
CA TYR A 102 -1.39 13.45 16.60
C TYR A 102 -1.16 14.39 17.81
N THR A 103 -0.24 14.02 18.70
CA THR A 103 0.11 14.81 19.91
C THR A 103 1.45 15.51 19.80
N SER A 104 2.22 15.24 18.78
CA SER A 104 3.54 15.86 18.55
C SER A 104 3.37 17.26 17.97
N PRO A 105 4.24 18.20 18.34
CA PRO A 105 4.29 19.50 17.65
C PRO A 105 4.52 19.29 16.17
N GLU A 106 3.67 19.85 15.36
CA GLU A 106 3.78 19.81 13.92
C GLU A 106 4.38 21.12 13.41
N TRP A 107 5.30 20.97 12.50
CA TRP A 107 5.90 22.07 11.78
C TRP A 107 5.50 21.99 10.31
N LEU A 108 5.14 23.12 9.74
CA LEU A 108 4.94 23.28 8.31
C LEU A 108 6.21 23.81 7.68
N TYR A 109 6.47 23.42 6.45
CA TYR A 109 7.56 23.99 5.67
C TYR A 109 7.14 24.28 4.24
N ASP A 110 7.72 25.35 3.67
CA ASP A 110 7.68 25.60 2.24
C ASP A 110 8.93 25.00 1.60
N TRP A 111 8.76 23.93 0.83
CA TRP A 111 9.84 23.22 0.18
C TRP A 111 10.66 24.10 -0.80
N ARG A 112 10.08 25.18 -1.34
CA ARG A 112 10.74 26.07 -2.30
C ARG A 112 11.82 26.94 -1.65
N ASN A 113 11.59 27.42 -0.46
CA ASN A 113 12.46 28.40 0.21
C ASN A 113 12.97 27.97 1.59
N GLY A 114 12.47 26.86 2.15
CA GLY A 114 12.85 26.34 3.46
C GLY A 114 12.25 27.13 4.64
N TYR A 115 11.22 27.94 4.40
CA TYR A 115 10.47 28.58 5.49
C TYR A 115 9.80 27.48 6.34
N THR A 116 9.85 27.65 7.66
CA THR A 116 9.24 26.74 8.62
C THR A 116 8.38 27.52 9.59
N GLU A 117 7.20 26.99 9.92
CA GLU A 117 6.24 27.58 10.85
C GLU A 117 5.70 26.49 11.78
N GLU A 118 5.64 26.81 13.08
CA GLU A 118 5.02 25.93 14.06
C GLU A 118 3.49 26.03 13.96
N VAL A 119 2.85 24.88 14.02
CA VAL A 119 1.40 24.82 14.06
C VAL A 119 0.89 25.25 15.42
N SER A 120 0.31 26.43 15.48
CA SER A 120 -0.16 27.05 16.74
C SER A 120 -1.38 26.35 17.34
N THR A 121 -2.25 25.76 16.50
CA THR A 121 -3.48 25.09 16.95
C THR A 121 -3.45 23.61 16.55
N PRO A 122 -3.37 22.68 17.49
CA PRO A 122 -3.42 21.25 17.19
C PRO A 122 -4.71 20.87 16.44
N LEU A 123 -4.61 19.90 15.56
CA LEU A 123 -5.76 19.45 14.78
C LEU A 123 -6.89 18.94 15.67
N SER A 124 -6.56 18.27 16.78
CA SER A 124 -7.53 17.82 17.79
C SER A 124 -8.33 18.97 18.43
N GLU A 125 -7.75 20.16 18.56
CA GLU A 125 -8.45 21.35 19.07
C GLU A 125 -9.38 21.93 18.00
N LEU A 126 -8.94 22.01 16.74
CA LEU A 126 -9.79 22.44 15.64
C LEU A 126 -11.02 21.54 15.46
N THR A 127 -10.80 20.23 15.47
CA THR A 127 -11.88 19.23 15.28
C THR A 127 -12.76 19.05 16.51
N ALA A 128 -12.39 19.63 17.65
CA ALA A 128 -13.26 19.73 18.83
C ALA A 128 -14.37 20.79 18.69
N ASN A 129 -14.30 21.64 17.65
CA ASN A 129 -15.38 22.59 17.33
C ASN A 129 -16.67 21.85 16.96
N GLU A 130 -17.82 22.38 17.38
CA GLU A 130 -19.12 21.73 17.18
C GLU A 130 -19.45 21.49 15.71
N LEU A 131 -19.12 22.42 14.81
CA LEU A 131 -19.36 22.25 13.36
C LEU A 131 -18.56 21.06 12.79
N PHE A 132 -17.30 20.89 13.20
CA PHE A 132 -16.51 19.71 12.82
C PHE A 132 -17.13 18.41 13.36
N LYS A 133 -17.56 18.41 14.61
CA LYS A 133 -18.21 17.24 15.21
C LYS A 133 -19.48 16.86 14.45
N GLU A 134 -20.31 17.84 14.11
CA GLU A 134 -21.53 17.59 13.33
C GLU A 134 -21.22 16.99 11.95
N GLU A 135 -20.19 17.47 11.27
CA GLU A 135 -19.77 16.86 9.99
C GLU A 135 -19.21 15.44 10.18
N ILE A 136 -18.38 15.20 11.20
CA ILE A 136 -17.84 13.87 11.52
C ILE A 136 -18.96 12.87 11.85
N GLU A 137 -19.97 13.27 12.65
CA GLU A 137 -21.11 12.44 13.01
C GLU A 137 -21.98 12.12 11.80
N ARG A 138 -22.25 13.10 10.96
CA ARG A 138 -23.00 12.97 9.70
C ARG A 138 -22.29 12.05 8.72
N TYR A 139 -20.99 12.25 8.54
CA TYR A 139 -20.13 11.39 7.72
C TYR A 139 -20.11 9.95 8.26
N THR A 140 -19.94 9.78 9.57
CA THR A 140 -19.93 8.46 10.21
C THR A 140 -21.24 7.71 9.97
N THR A 141 -22.36 8.40 10.09
CA THR A 141 -23.68 7.84 9.79
C THR A 141 -23.80 7.42 8.34
N PHE A 142 -23.48 8.33 7.41
CA PHE A 142 -23.47 8.06 5.98
C PHE A 142 -22.57 6.86 5.65
N TRP A 143 -21.33 6.87 6.18
CA TRP A 143 -20.38 5.80 5.89
C TRP A 143 -20.90 4.43 6.32
N ASN A 144 -21.45 4.32 7.52
CA ASN A 144 -21.97 3.06 8.05
C ASN A 144 -23.22 2.56 7.33
N THR A 145 -24.12 3.47 6.90
CA THR A 145 -25.41 3.09 6.31
C THR A 145 -25.35 2.94 4.81
N GLU A 146 -24.61 3.80 4.12
CA GLU A 146 -24.63 3.89 2.66
C GLU A 146 -23.37 3.30 2.01
N PHE A 147 -22.18 3.60 2.53
CA PHE A 147 -20.94 3.19 1.88
C PHE A 147 -20.40 1.83 2.35
N ALA A 148 -20.47 1.50 3.63
CA ALA A 148 -19.92 0.23 4.15
C ALA A 148 -20.43 -1.01 3.39
N PRO A 149 -21.70 -1.12 2.97
CA PRO A 149 -22.17 -2.23 2.15
C PRO A 149 -21.52 -2.31 0.76
N LYS A 150 -20.95 -1.21 0.25
CA LYS A 150 -20.27 -1.11 -1.06
C LYS A 150 -18.76 -1.32 -0.95
N ALA A 151 -18.16 -1.17 0.24
CA ALA A 151 -16.74 -1.33 0.51
C ALA A 151 -16.28 -2.81 0.52
N VAL A 152 -16.71 -3.58 -0.48
CA VAL A 152 -16.32 -4.98 -0.69
C VAL A 152 -15.23 -5.09 -1.73
N ILE A 153 -14.42 -6.16 -1.65
CA ILE A 153 -13.33 -6.39 -2.61
C ILE A 153 -13.89 -6.49 -4.02
N GLY A 154 -13.23 -5.82 -4.96
CA GLY A 154 -13.66 -5.71 -6.36
C GLY A 154 -14.86 -4.79 -6.57
N TYR A 155 -15.29 -4.07 -5.55
CA TYR A 155 -16.49 -3.19 -5.58
C TYR A 155 -17.70 -3.87 -6.24
N LYS A 156 -17.89 -5.15 -5.92
CA LYS A 156 -18.92 -6.03 -6.53
C LYS A 156 -20.36 -5.53 -6.32
N ASN A 157 -20.56 -4.65 -5.33
CA ASN A 157 -21.87 -4.05 -5.02
C ASN A 157 -22.08 -2.68 -5.70
N GLY A 158 -21.26 -2.35 -6.71
CA GLY A 158 -21.37 -1.13 -7.51
C GLY A 158 -20.60 0.05 -6.96
N VAL A 159 -20.36 1.03 -7.83
CA VAL A 159 -19.59 2.26 -7.55
C VAL A 159 -20.38 3.54 -7.85
N GLU A 160 -21.64 3.39 -8.22
CA GLU A 160 -22.50 4.51 -8.62
C GLU A 160 -22.63 5.52 -7.47
N GLY A 161 -22.46 6.80 -7.80
CA GLY A 161 -22.47 7.91 -6.84
C GLY A 161 -21.11 8.21 -6.20
N TYR A 162 -20.06 7.40 -6.50
CA TYR A 162 -18.73 7.56 -5.89
C TYR A 162 -17.61 7.69 -6.93
N THR A 163 -17.92 8.07 -8.15
CA THR A 163 -16.96 8.14 -9.26
C THR A 163 -16.29 9.50 -9.41
N MET A 164 -16.92 10.57 -8.94
CA MET A 164 -16.41 11.95 -9.04
C MET A 164 -15.18 12.18 -8.14
N SER A 165 -14.52 13.32 -8.32
CA SER A 165 -13.37 13.69 -7.50
C SER A 165 -13.74 13.78 -6.00
N THR A 166 -12.76 13.55 -5.13
CA THR A 166 -12.97 13.66 -3.69
C THR A 166 -13.41 15.07 -3.29
N LEU A 167 -12.81 16.10 -3.89
CA LEU A 167 -13.16 17.50 -3.63
C LEU A 167 -14.63 17.77 -4.00
N ASP A 168 -15.03 17.46 -5.23
CA ASP A 168 -16.39 17.73 -5.71
C ASP A 168 -17.42 17.01 -4.85
N TRP A 169 -17.17 15.73 -4.52
CA TRP A 169 -18.07 14.95 -3.68
C TRP A 169 -18.24 15.54 -2.28
N LEU A 170 -17.13 15.93 -1.62
CA LEU A 170 -17.19 16.54 -0.29
C LEU A 170 -18.01 17.85 -0.31
N LEU A 171 -17.84 18.65 -1.37
CA LEU A 171 -18.58 19.92 -1.51
C LEU A 171 -20.06 19.70 -1.83
N GLU A 172 -20.40 18.77 -2.74
CA GLU A 172 -21.78 18.46 -3.11
C GLU A 172 -22.57 17.82 -1.96
N ASN A 173 -21.89 17.10 -1.05
CA ASN A 173 -22.51 16.48 0.10
C ASN A 173 -22.38 17.29 1.40
N ASP A 174 -21.95 18.54 1.28
CA ASP A 174 -21.88 19.52 2.39
C ASP A 174 -20.94 19.09 3.52
N TYR A 175 -19.70 18.63 3.14
CA TYR A 175 -18.61 18.26 4.04
C TYR A 175 -17.35 19.17 3.86
N PRO A 176 -17.48 20.51 3.86
CA PRO A 176 -16.34 21.40 3.58
C PRO A 176 -15.21 21.30 4.62
N LEU A 177 -15.53 21.06 5.89
CA LEU A 177 -14.52 20.99 6.96
C LEU A 177 -13.74 19.67 6.91
N LEU A 178 -14.37 18.58 6.53
CA LEU A 178 -13.69 17.28 6.39
C LEU A 178 -12.64 17.30 5.29
N LEU A 179 -12.70 18.22 4.33
CA LEU A 179 -11.66 18.37 3.29
C LEU A 179 -10.26 18.49 3.90
N LEU A 180 -10.12 19.17 5.05
CA LEU A 180 -8.87 19.25 5.79
C LEU A 180 -8.33 17.88 6.19
N LEU A 181 -9.18 17.04 6.75
CA LEU A 181 -8.81 15.70 7.19
C LEU A 181 -8.43 14.80 6.00
N PHE A 182 -9.20 14.90 4.91
CA PHE A 182 -8.93 14.16 3.69
C PHE A 182 -7.60 14.54 3.05
N ILE A 183 -7.28 15.83 2.97
CA ILE A 183 -5.98 16.28 2.47
C ILE A 183 -4.84 15.74 3.34
N ASN A 184 -4.96 15.86 4.67
CA ASN A 184 -3.94 15.38 5.61
C ASN A 184 -3.75 13.85 5.56
N GLY A 185 -4.76 13.10 5.22
CA GLY A 185 -4.68 11.64 5.08
C GLY A 185 -4.35 11.16 3.68
N MET A 186 -4.45 12.01 2.66
CA MET A 186 -4.14 11.64 1.26
C MET A 186 -2.70 12.00 0.88
N VAL A 187 -2.35 13.27 1.02
CA VAL A 187 -1.13 13.83 0.44
C VAL A 187 0.14 13.18 1.01
N PRO A 188 0.35 13.12 2.34
CA PRO A 188 1.55 12.48 2.89
C PRO A 188 1.63 10.97 2.62
N TYR A 189 0.49 10.34 2.33
CA TYR A 189 0.39 8.90 2.15
C TYR A 189 0.36 8.46 0.68
N GLY A 190 0.53 9.40 -0.26
CA GLY A 190 0.67 9.07 -1.69
C GLY A 190 -0.61 8.66 -2.40
N TYR A 191 -1.79 9.09 -1.90
CA TYR A 191 -3.08 8.78 -2.53
C TYR A 191 -3.54 9.84 -3.53
N GLY A 192 -2.63 10.71 -3.93
CA GLY A 192 -2.87 11.69 -4.99
C GLY A 192 -3.53 12.98 -4.52
N ASP A 193 -4.14 13.66 -5.48
CA ASP A 193 -4.76 14.97 -5.32
C ASP A 193 -6.27 14.83 -5.16
N VAL A 194 -6.84 15.47 -4.14
CA VAL A 194 -8.30 15.48 -3.88
C VAL A 194 -9.13 15.94 -5.07
N ARG A 195 -8.55 16.72 -5.98
CA ARG A 195 -9.21 17.22 -7.21
C ARG A 195 -9.30 16.18 -8.32
N GLN A 196 -8.56 15.08 -8.22
CA GLN A 196 -8.43 14.07 -9.28
C GLN A 196 -8.81 12.68 -8.78
N THR A 197 -8.45 12.35 -7.54
CA THR A 197 -8.70 11.02 -6.99
C THR A 197 -10.19 10.82 -6.74
N PRO A 198 -10.82 9.77 -7.33
CA PRO A 198 -12.22 9.46 -7.07
C PRO A 198 -12.53 9.22 -5.60
N ILE A 199 -13.67 9.75 -5.15
CA ILE A 199 -14.11 9.61 -3.76
C ILE A 199 -14.28 8.15 -3.31
N LEU A 200 -14.58 7.24 -4.22
CA LEU A 200 -14.68 5.79 -3.98
C LEU A 200 -13.51 5.27 -3.15
N TYR A 201 -12.29 5.65 -3.54
CA TYR A 201 -11.07 5.20 -2.88
C TYR A 201 -10.88 5.87 -1.51
N MET A 202 -11.24 7.14 -1.42
CA MET A 202 -11.11 7.87 -0.17
C MET A 202 -12.13 7.41 0.87
N LEU A 203 -13.35 7.08 0.47
CA LEU A 203 -14.32 6.45 1.36
C LEU A 203 -13.87 5.04 1.80
N SER A 204 -13.14 4.31 0.95
CA SER A 204 -12.54 3.02 1.33
C SER A 204 -11.44 3.19 2.38
N TYR A 205 -10.70 4.30 2.35
CA TYR A 205 -9.64 4.61 3.28
C TYR A 205 -10.16 5.27 4.58
N PHE A 206 -10.94 6.32 4.44
CA PHE A 206 -11.48 7.08 5.58
C PHE A 206 -12.69 6.39 6.21
N THR A 207 -12.46 5.19 6.75
CA THR A 207 -13.42 4.60 7.68
C THR A 207 -13.65 5.53 8.88
N PRO A 208 -14.76 5.44 9.62
CA PRO A 208 -15.02 6.34 10.75
C PRO A 208 -13.90 6.42 11.78
N ASP A 209 -13.20 5.32 12.05
CA ASP A 209 -12.07 5.29 12.98
C ASP A 209 -10.80 5.93 12.40
N ILE A 210 -10.54 5.76 11.11
CA ILE A 210 -9.43 6.43 10.42
C ILE A 210 -9.69 7.95 10.33
N LEU A 211 -10.94 8.34 10.06
CA LEU A 211 -11.32 9.76 10.11
C LEU A 211 -11.05 10.36 11.50
N LEU A 212 -11.47 9.67 12.57
CA LEU A 212 -11.23 10.12 13.95
C LEU A 212 -9.73 10.15 14.31
N PHE A 213 -8.91 9.27 13.73
CA PHE A 213 -7.46 9.33 13.88
C PHE A 213 -6.90 10.62 13.27
N PHE A 214 -7.26 10.96 12.03
CA PHE A 214 -6.85 12.20 11.40
C PHE A 214 -7.46 13.45 12.05
N ALA A 215 -8.57 13.30 12.74
CA ALA A 215 -9.15 14.35 13.58
C ALA A 215 -8.41 14.55 14.91
N GLY A 216 -7.41 13.72 15.24
CA GLY A 216 -6.71 13.75 16.52
C GLY A 216 -7.57 13.28 17.71
N GLN A 217 -8.71 12.64 17.45
CA GLN A 217 -9.67 12.17 18.46
C GLN A 217 -9.51 10.69 18.79
N ARG A 218 -8.59 9.99 18.09
CA ARG A 218 -8.29 8.58 18.29
C ARG A 218 -6.82 8.30 18.02
N GLU A 219 -6.28 7.32 18.73
CA GLU A 219 -4.96 6.79 18.45
C GLU A 219 -5.00 5.77 17.31
N GLY A 220 -3.96 5.77 16.47
CA GLY A 220 -3.58 4.67 15.60
C GLY A 220 -2.45 3.87 16.23
N TYR A 221 -1.93 2.90 15.49
CA TYR A 221 -0.82 2.06 15.95
C TYR A 221 0.28 2.03 14.90
N ILE A 222 1.52 2.23 15.35
CA ILE A 222 2.72 2.04 14.53
C ILE A 222 3.27 0.64 14.79
N ILE A 223 3.67 -0.03 13.73
CA ILE A 223 4.30 -1.35 13.77
C ILE A 223 5.33 -1.49 12.66
N ASP A 224 6.34 -2.29 12.90
CA ASP A 224 7.29 -2.75 11.89
C ASP A 224 6.62 -3.80 10.98
N PHE A 225 5.95 -3.34 9.93
CA PHE A 225 5.28 -4.23 8.98
C PHE A 225 6.24 -5.10 8.18
N HIS A 226 7.47 -4.66 7.94
CA HIS A 226 8.49 -5.51 7.31
C HIS A 226 8.72 -6.77 8.17
N LYS A 227 9.02 -6.57 9.43
CA LYS A 227 9.22 -7.68 10.38
C LYS A 227 7.97 -8.55 10.56
N VAL A 228 6.77 -7.94 10.52
CA VAL A 228 5.50 -8.70 10.53
C VAL A 228 5.47 -9.70 9.40
N PHE A 229 5.69 -9.25 8.15
CA PHE A 229 5.57 -10.13 6.99
C PHE A 229 6.74 -11.11 6.83
N VAL A 230 7.95 -10.73 7.22
CA VAL A 230 9.08 -11.68 7.29
C VAL A 230 8.77 -12.84 8.25
N ARG A 231 8.24 -12.53 9.45
CA ARG A 231 7.86 -13.56 10.42
C ARG A 231 6.64 -14.35 9.96
N TYR A 232 5.62 -13.67 9.42
CA TYR A 232 4.43 -14.34 8.91
C TYR A 232 4.78 -15.32 7.79
N ALA A 233 5.64 -14.95 6.86
CA ALA A 233 6.13 -15.86 5.84
C ALA A 233 6.82 -17.08 6.44
N ALA A 234 7.68 -16.89 7.42
CA ALA A 234 8.44 -17.97 8.05
C ALA A 234 7.58 -18.93 8.89
N THR A 235 6.48 -18.45 9.49
CA THR A 235 5.65 -19.25 10.41
C THR A 235 4.36 -19.76 9.80
N SER A 236 3.85 -19.09 8.77
CA SER A 236 2.49 -19.32 8.28
C SER A 236 2.45 -19.76 6.79
N VAL A 237 3.58 -19.75 6.09
CA VAL A 237 3.69 -20.22 4.70
C VAL A 237 4.65 -21.39 4.65
N SER A 238 4.14 -22.57 4.25
CA SER A 238 4.91 -23.82 4.22
C SER A 238 5.47 -24.18 2.84
N GLY A 239 4.97 -23.53 1.78
CA GLY A 239 5.42 -23.75 0.39
C GLY A 239 6.73 -23.01 0.09
N PRO A 240 7.43 -23.38 -1.02
CA PRO A 240 8.64 -22.68 -1.44
C PRO A 240 8.39 -21.21 -1.75
N ILE A 241 9.32 -20.34 -1.32
CA ILE A 241 9.38 -18.93 -1.71
C ILE A 241 10.74 -18.74 -2.40
N HIS A 242 10.70 -18.46 -3.70
CA HIS A 242 11.88 -18.15 -4.50
C HIS A 242 12.10 -16.63 -4.48
N LEU A 243 13.06 -16.17 -3.68
CA LEU A 243 13.53 -14.79 -3.64
C LEU A 243 14.56 -14.51 -4.73
N ASN A 244 14.87 -13.24 -5.01
CA ASN A 244 15.78 -12.84 -6.09
C ASN A 244 15.44 -13.52 -7.41
N THR A 245 14.14 -13.62 -7.71
CA THR A 245 13.65 -14.43 -8.84
C THR A 245 12.86 -13.57 -9.81
N SER A 246 13.47 -13.29 -10.95
CA SER A 246 12.88 -12.49 -12.02
C SER A 246 12.09 -13.38 -12.99
N ILE A 247 10.80 -13.07 -13.18
CA ILE A 247 9.96 -13.72 -14.19
C ILE A 247 10.35 -13.18 -15.55
N THR A 248 10.67 -14.06 -16.49
CA THR A 248 11.06 -13.70 -17.87
C THR A 248 9.99 -14.01 -18.89
N LYS A 249 9.07 -14.95 -18.58
CA LYS A 249 7.90 -15.26 -19.42
C LYS A 249 6.82 -15.92 -18.60
N ILE A 250 5.56 -15.57 -18.87
CA ILE A 250 4.37 -16.28 -18.45
C ILE A 250 3.58 -16.70 -19.67
N ASP A 251 3.42 -18.00 -19.88
CA ASP A 251 2.71 -18.61 -21.01
C ASP A 251 1.45 -19.31 -20.49
N ARG A 252 0.29 -18.88 -20.95
CA ARG A 252 -1.03 -19.42 -20.55
C ARG A 252 -1.82 -19.97 -21.73
N CYS A 253 -1.14 -20.24 -22.87
CA CYS A 253 -1.79 -20.78 -24.07
C CYS A 253 -2.22 -22.24 -23.92
N GLY A 254 -1.60 -23.00 -23.01
CA GLY A 254 -1.91 -24.40 -22.72
C GLY A 254 -3.05 -24.59 -21.69
N SER A 255 -3.24 -25.84 -21.27
CA SER A 255 -4.20 -26.19 -20.21
C SER A 255 -3.75 -25.71 -18.82
N SER A 256 -2.45 -25.50 -18.64
CA SER A 256 -1.81 -25.04 -17.40
C SER A 256 -0.86 -23.89 -17.69
N PRO A 257 -0.86 -22.84 -16.88
CA PRO A 257 0.14 -21.77 -16.99
C PRO A 257 1.55 -22.30 -16.77
N VAL A 258 2.53 -21.74 -17.51
CA VAL A 258 3.95 -22.03 -17.35
C VAL A 258 4.71 -20.74 -17.11
N ILE A 259 5.43 -20.67 -16.00
CA ILE A 259 6.33 -19.56 -15.66
C ILE A 259 7.75 -19.97 -16.06
N THR A 260 8.43 -19.10 -16.82
CA THR A 260 9.88 -19.14 -17.03
C THR A 260 10.50 -18.05 -16.15
N TYR A 261 11.46 -18.41 -15.36
CA TYR A 261 12.05 -17.51 -14.38
C TYR A 261 13.57 -17.68 -14.31
N TYR A 262 14.21 -16.63 -13.86
CA TYR A 262 15.64 -16.56 -13.66
C TYR A 262 15.91 -16.28 -12.19
N VAL A 263 16.73 -17.13 -11.57
CA VAL A 263 17.17 -16.96 -10.19
C VAL A 263 18.52 -16.25 -10.21
N ASP A 264 18.58 -15.04 -9.64
CA ASP A 264 19.82 -14.31 -9.46
C ASP A 264 20.65 -14.94 -8.34
N GLY A 265 21.97 -15.03 -8.53
CA GLY A 265 22.86 -15.59 -7.53
C GLY A 265 24.21 -16.00 -8.10
N PRO A 266 25.05 -16.69 -7.30
CA PRO A 266 26.40 -17.12 -7.71
C PRO A 266 26.40 -18.10 -8.91
N SER A 267 25.27 -18.77 -9.16
CA SER A 267 25.07 -19.68 -10.29
C SER A 267 23.70 -19.40 -10.90
N PRO A 268 23.61 -18.32 -11.68
CA PRO A 268 22.32 -17.93 -12.26
C PRO A 268 21.78 -19.03 -13.20
N SER A 269 20.50 -19.33 -13.09
CA SER A 269 19.88 -20.39 -13.90
C SER A 269 18.49 -19.99 -14.38
N LEU A 270 18.20 -20.35 -15.64
CA LEU A 270 16.87 -20.27 -16.22
C LEU A 270 16.11 -21.56 -15.90
N SER A 271 14.93 -21.43 -15.34
CA SER A 271 14.09 -22.55 -14.94
C SER A 271 12.64 -22.33 -15.37
N THR A 272 11.85 -23.39 -15.35
CA THR A 272 10.42 -23.35 -15.66
C THR A 272 9.61 -24.02 -14.56
N GLN A 273 8.40 -23.51 -14.30
CA GLN A 273 7.42 -24.10 -13.41
C GLN A 273 6.07 -24.20 -14.10
N THR A 274 5.54 -25.41 -14.19
CA THR A 274 4.13 -25.62 -14.56
C THR A 274 3.25 -25.39 -13.36
N CYS A 275 2.14 -24.66 -13.55
CA CYS A 275 1.25 -24.25 -12.49
C CYS A 275 -0.13 -24.85 -12.68
N PHE A 276 -0.76 -25.34 -11.61
CA PHE A 276 -2.18 -25.69 -11.63
C PHE A 276 -3.02 -24.45 -11.94
N LYS A 277 -2.74 -23.36 -11.26
CA LYS A 277 -3.31 -22.02 -11.45
C LYS A 277 -2.25 -20.96 -11.16
N LEU A 278 -2.45 -19.76 -11.67
CA LEU A 278 -1.55 -18.63 -11.50
C LEU A 278 -2.25 -17.51 -10.74
N VAL A 279 -1.56 -16.92 -9.77
CA VAL A 279 -2.00 -15.67 -9.11
C VAL A 279 -0.93 -14.60 -9.30
N LEU A 280 -1.32 -13.46 -9.87
CA LEU A 280 -0.49 -12.27 -9.98
C LEU A 280 -0.80 -11.35 -8.79
N ALA A 281 0.10 -11.36 -7.79
CA ALA A 281 -0.07 -10.65 -6.53
C ALA A 281 0.73 -9.31 -6.51
N PHE A 282 0.68 -8.59 -7.63
CA PHE A 282 1.28 -7.27 -7.81
C PHE A 282 0.34 -6.36 -8.63
N PRO A 283 0.52 -5.01 -8.62
CA PRO A 283 -0.30 -4.11 -9.40
C PRO A 283 -0.29 -4.47 -10.89
N PRO A 284 -1.44 -4.80 -11.52
CA PRO A 284 -1.48 -5.25 -12.91
C PRO A 284 -1.42 -4.07 -13.88
N VAL A 285 -0.34 -3.30 -13.84
CA VAL A 285 -0.07 -2.24 -14.82
C VAL A 285 0.65 -2.83 -16.03
N LEU A 286 0.39 -2.29 -17.22
CA LEU A 286 0.93 -2.86 -18.47
C LEU A 286 2.45 -2.98 -18.47
N SER A 287 3.17 -2.02 -17.88
CA SER A 287 4.64 -2.06 -17.76
C SER A 287 5.11 -3.30 -16.99
N ALA A 288 4.48 -3.61 -15.87
CA ALA A 288 4.82 -4.78 -15.05
C ALA A 288 4.43 -6.11 -15.75
N LEU A 289 3.26 -6.13 -16.40
CA LEU A 289 2.79 -7.31 -17.15
C LEU A 289 3.67 -7.58 -18.38
N HIS A 290 4.10 -6.54 -19.10
CA HIS A 290 5.06 -6.68 -20.20
C HIS A 290 6.46 -7.09 -19.72
N ALA A 291 6.92 -6.58 -18.58
CA ALA A 291 8.19 -7.00 -17.99
C ALA A 291 8.20 -8.50 -17.64
N ALA A 292 7.06 -9.03 -17.17
CA ALA A 292 6.87 -10.47 -16.98
C ALA A 292 6.61 -11.25 -18.28
N ASN A 293 6.61 -10.57 -19.42
CA ASN A 293 6.29 -11.14 -20.74
C ASN A 293 5.03 -12.03 -20.70
N LEU A 294 3.97 -11.48 -20.11
CA LEU A 294 2.67 -12.14 -20.01
C LEU A 294 1.99 -12.14 -21.38
N ASP A 295 1.46 -13.28 -21.81
CA ASP A 295 0.69 -13.44 -23.05
C ASP A 295 -0.72 -12.80 -22.93
N LEU A 296 -0.76 -11.47 -22.85
CA LEU A 296 -1.99 -10.69 -22.63
C LEU A 296 -3.08 -11.00 -23.66
N THR A 297 -4.30 -11.20 -23.15
CA THR A 297 -5.51 -11.22 -24.01
C THR A 297 -5.92 -9.80 -24.40
N PRO A 298 -6.71 -9.61 -25.49
CA PRO A 298 -7.27 -8.30 -25.84
C PRO A 298 -8.09 -7.67 -24.71
N SER A 299 -8.80 -8.50 -23.91
CA SER A 299 -9.56 -8.04 -22.74
C SER A 299 -8.64 -7.50 -21.65
N GLU A 300 -7.61 -8.24 -21.28
CA GLU A 300 -6.59 -7.82 -20.30
C GLU A 300 -5.89 -6.52 -20.75
N GLN A 301 -5.47 -6.46 -22.03
CA GLN A 301 -4.85 -5.27 -22.61
C GLN A 301 -5.78 -4.04 -22.47
N THR A 302 -7.08 -4.22 -22.76
CA THR A 302 -8.06 -3.14 -22.66
C THR A 302 -8.27 -2.69 -21.22
N ILE A 303 -8.41 -3.64 -20.28
CA ILE A 303 -8.73 -3.35 -18.89
C ILE A 303 -7.54 -2.78 -18.13
N PHE A 304 -6.32 -3.28 -18.39
CA PHE A 304 -5.13 -2.82 -17.68
C PHE A 304 -4.47 -1.58 -18.28
N SER A 305 -4.80 -1.22 -19.54
CA SER A 305 -4.26 -0.02 -20.19
C SER A 305 -4.54 1.28 -19.42
N PRO A 306 -5.73 1.53 -18.88
CA PRO A 306 -6.02 2.75 -18.13
C PRO A 306 -5.70 2.68 -16.64
N VAL A 307 -5.21 1.55 -16.11
CA VAL A 307 -4.84 1.46 -14.70
C VAL A 307 -3.79 2.52 -14.38
N GLY A 308 -4.14 3.40 -13.48
CA GLY A 308 -3.27 4.43 -12.96
C GLY A 308 -2.45 3.95 -11.79
N ILE A 309 -1.25 4.51 -11.67
CA ILE A 309 -0.41 4.41 -10.48
C ILE A 309 0.13 5.78 -10.11
N ILE A 310 0.47 5.96 -8.86
CA ILE A 310 1.27 7.08 -8.38
C ILE A 310 2.68 6.56 -8.14
N LYS A 311 3.68 7.29 -8.61
CA LYS A 311 5.04 7.05 -8.16
C LYS A 311 5.20 7.59 -6.76
N TYR A 312 5.54 6.72 -5.84
CA TYR A 312 5.73 7.06 -4.44
C TYR A 312 7.16 6.75 -4.03
N TRP A 313 7.82 7.70 -3.40
CA TRP A 313 9.19 7.53 -2.91
C TRP A 313 9.22 7.64 -1.40
N SER A 314 10.03 6.80 -0.79
CA SER A 314 10.31 6.84 0.63
C SER A 314 11.82 6.88 0.86
N GLY A 315 12.27 7.72 1.78
CA GLY A 315 13.69 7.90 2.09
C GLY A 315 13.97 7.76 3.58
N ALA A 316 15.02 7.02 3.95
CA ALA A 316 15.59 7.06 5.27
C ALA A 316 16.79 8.02 5.25
N VAL A 317 16.68 9.15 5.95
CA VAL A 317 17.62 10.27 5.84
C VAL A 317 18.16 10.66 7.22
N ARG A 318 19.48 10.74 7.36
CA ARG A 318 20.11 11.31 8.56
C ARG A 318 19.91 12.82 8.59
N VAL A 319 19.31 13.33 9.65
CA VAL A 319 18.96 14.75 9.80
C VAL A 319 19.40 15.33 11.13
N ALA A 320 19.62 16.67 11.15
CA ALA A 320 19.91 17.45 12.35
C ALA A 320 18.65 17.99 13.03
N THR A 321 17.47 17.84 12.43
CA THR A 321 16.22 18.25 13.07
C THR A 321 16.00 17.49 14.38
N PRO A 322 15.51 18.17 15.45
CA PRO A 322 15.34 17.53 16.75
C PRO A 322 14.24 16.45 16.71
N ASN A 323 14.28 15.60 17.74
CA ASN A 323 13.28 14.57 17.96
C ASN A 323 11.89 15.16 18.27
N GLY A 324 10.85 14.39 18.00
CA GLY A 324 9.49 14.75 18.31
C GLY A 324 8.90 15.85 17.44
N LEU A 325 9.57 16.18 16.33
CA LEU A 325 9.06 17.07 15.31
C LEU A 325 8.62 16.26 14.09
N ALA A 326 7.37 16.46 13.71
CA ALA A 326 6.84 16.04 12.42
C ALA A 326 6.75 17.27 11.52
N PHE A 327 7.27 17.15 10.30
CA PHE A 327 7.20 18.20 9.31
C PHE A 327 6.25 17.79 8.19
N GLY A 328 5.27 18.64 7.91
CA GLY A 328 4.37 18.51 6.76
C GLY A 328 4.66 19.57 5.71
N GLY A 329 4.49 19.24 4.44
CA GLY A 329 4.51 20.22 3.35
C GLY A 329 3.40 21.26 3.54
N PHE A 330 3.57 22.45 3.02
CA PHE A 330 2.92 23.75 3.27
C PHE A 330 1.37 23.82 3.13
N LEU A 331 0.64 22.81 3.52
CA LEU A 331 -0.82 22.77 3.39
C LEU A 331 -1.59 23.54 4.46
N ARG A 332 -1.03 23.72 5.65
CA ARG A 332 -1.80 24.06 6.85
C ARG A 332 -2.02 25.56 7.09
N ALA A 333 -1.07 26.43 6.73
CA ALA A 333 -1.26 27.89 6.89
C ALA A 333 -2.42 28.40 6.01
N THR A 334 -2.56 27.83 4.82
CA THR A 334 -3.69 28.12 3.92
C THR A 334 -4.99 27.55 4.48
N LEU A 335 -4.93 26.40 5.15
CA LEU A 335 -6.09 25.71 5.69
C LEU A 335 -6.61 26.32 7.00
N LEU A 336 -5.73 26.82 7.88
CA LEU A 336 -6.12 27.59 9.08
C LEU A 336 -6.79 28.90 8.71
N ALA A 337 -6.25 29.61 7.71
CA ALA A 337 -6.90 30.78 7.13
C ALA A 337 -8.26 30.46 6.49
N LEU A 338 -8.45 29.21 6.06
CA LEU A 338 -9.71 28.69 5.54
C LEU A 338 -10.72 28.42 6.65
N VAL A 339 -10.33 27.72 7.70
CA VAL A 339 -11.19 27.45 8.86
C VAL A 339 -11.60 28.75 9.54
N GLU A 340 -10.68 29.69 9.75
CA GLU A 340 -10.98 31.04 10.28
C GLU A 340 -11.93 31.82 9.36
N LYS A 341 -11.79 31.67 8.04
CA LYS A 341 -12.63 32.34 7.06
C LYS A 341 -13.99 31.66 6.88
N PHE A 342 -14.10 30.35 7.08
CA PHE A 342 -15.36 29.60 7.07
C PHE A 342 -16.25 29.90 8.26
N LEU A 343 -15.66 30.12 9.41
CA LEU A 343 -16.40 30.58 10.58
C LEU A 343 -16.92 32.03 10.40
N GLY A 344 -16.53 32.72 9.30
CA GLY A 344 -16.83 34.14 9.08
C GLY A 344 -17.06 34.60 7.62
N THR A 345 -17.89 33.95 6.80
CA THR A 345 -18.38 34.41 5.49
C THR A 345 -17.60 34.06 4.20
N HIS A 346 -18.33 33.52 3.22
CA HIS A 346 -18.07 33.34 1.77
C HIS A 346 -17.15 32.22 1.29
N PHE A 347 -17.80 31.09 1.03
CA PHE A 347 -17.28 29.86 0.43
C PHE A 347 -16.64 30.00 -0.97
N LEU A 348 -17.10 30.92 -1.81
CA LEU A 348 -16.65 31.03 -3.22
C LEU A 348 -15.21 31.56 -3.39
N SER A 349 -14.62 32.20 -2.39
CA SER A 349 -13.21 32.61 -2.44
C SER A 349 -12.22 31.49 -2.09
N PHE A 350 -12.72 30.31 -1.71
CA PHE A 350 -11.96 29.13 -1.35
C PHE A 350 -11.28 28.46 -2.55
N LEU A 351 -11.96 28.37 -3.68
CA LEU A 351 -11.44 27.73 -4.89
C LEU A 351 -10.21 28.45 -5.47
N GLU A 352 -10.00 29.71 -5.14
CA GLU A 352 -8.81 30.45 -5.55
C GLU A 352 -7.54 30.12 -4.73
N PHE A 353 -7.69 29.47 -3.55
CA PHE A 353 -6.59 29.08 -2.66
C PHE A 353 -6.15 27.62 -2.76
N VAL A 354 -6.87 26.79 -3.51
CA VAL A 354 -6.51 25.38 -3.80
C VAL A 354 -5.23 25.20 -4.65
N PRO A 355 -4.62 26.24 -5.29
CA PRO A 355 -3.35 26.10 -6.02
C PRO A 355 -2.14 25.68 -5.18
N TRP A 356 -2.24 25.68 -3.86
CA TRP A 356 -1.12 25.43 -2.94
C TRP A 356 -1.02 23.99 -2.43
N LEU A 357 -1.86 23.09 -2.90
CA LEU A 357 -1.58 21.67 -2.77
C LEU A 357 -0.23 21.41 -3.45
N PRO A 358 0.72 20.72 -2.81
CA PRO A 358 1.98 20.40 -3.44
C PRO A 358 1.71 19.88 -4.82
N GLU A 359 2.36 20.43 -5.83
CA GLU A 359 2.11 20.05 -7.23
C GLU A 359 2.60 18.64 -7.55
N ALA A 360 2.81 17.80 -6.55
CA ALA A 360 3.26 16.42 -6.69
C ALA A 360 4.42 16.29 -7.71
N ALA A 361 5.41 17.16 -7.56
CA ALA A 361 6.59 17.18 -8.41
C ALA A 361 7.72 16.31 -7.84
N GLY A 362 7.40 15.42 -6.86
CA GLY A 362 8.36 14.54 -6.21
C GLY A 362 9.03 15.15 -4.98
N GLU A 363 8.67 16.39 -4.61
CA GLU A 363 9.15 17.00 -3.37
C GLU A 363 8.69 16.21 -2.14
N PRO A 364 9.52 16.12 -1.08
CA PRO A 364 9.08 15.56 0.19
C PRO A 364 7.84 16.27 0.72
N VAL A 365 6.80 15.52 1.03
CA VAL A 365 5.53 16.01 1.60
C VAL A 365 5.45 15.77 3.09
N ALA A 366 6.29 14.89 3.62
CA ALA A 366 6.40 14.61 5.05
C ALA A 366 7.83 14.21 5.42
N LEU A 367 8.23 14.58 6.65
CA LEU A 367 9.45 14.14 7.31
C LEU A 367 9.10 13.80 8.75
N LEU A 368 9.40 12.56 9.16
CA LEU A 368 9.06 12.03 10.47
C LEU A 368 10.27 11.38 11.14
N ARG A 369 10.72 11.89 12.28
CA ARG A 369 11.62 11.18 13.19
C ARG A 369 10.81 10.36 14.18
N LEU A 370 10.78 9.05 13.99
CA LEU A 370 9.96 8.16 14.78
C LEU A 370 10.52 7.88 16.18
N PHE A 371 11.87 7.83 16.31
CA PHE A 371 12.53 7.45 17.55
C PHE A 371 13.46 8.54 18.06
N ASN A 372 13.40 8.79 19.36
CA ASN A 372 14.26 9.77 20.03
C ASN A 372 15.75 9.41 20.00
N GLN A 373 16.06 8.11 19.93
CA GLN A 373 17.43 7.61 19.93
C GLN A 373 18.09 7.62 18.55
N SER A 374 17.32 7.79 17.48
CA SER A 374 17.82 7.78 16.11
C SER A 374 17.90 9.19 15.53
N ASP A 375 18.94 9.46 14.75
CA ASP A 375 19.07 10.66 13.92
C ASP A 375 18.52 10.47 12.50
N ILE A 376 17.89 9.32 12.25
CA ILE A 376 17.25 8.99 10.98
C ILE A 376 15.79 9.46 11.00
N ALA A 377 15.40 10.17 9.96
CA ALA A 377 14.01 10.50 9.65
C ALA A 377 13.55 9.70 8.44
N THR A 378 12.27 9.31 8.41
CA THR A 378 11.62 8.86 7.21
C THR A 378 11.02 10.05 6.47
N THR A 379 11.21 10.09 5.15
CA THR A 379 10.61 11.08 4.27
C THR A 379 9.70 10.38 3.27
N TYR A 380 8.62 11.05 2.89
CA TYR A 380 7.69 10.58 1.89
C TYR A 380 7.50 11.64 0.81
N SER A 381 7.47 11.19 -0.44
CA SER A 381 7.20 12.04 -1.60
C SER A 381 6.47 11.24 -2.68
N TRP A 382 5.81 11.93 -3.60
CA TRP A 382 5.12 11.30 -4.71
C TRP A 382 5.13 12.17 -5.97
N GLY A 383 5.12 11.52 -7.13
CA GLY A 383 5.05 12.17 -8.42
C GLY A 383 3.62 12.22 -8.94
N LYS A 384 3.31 13.23 -9.76
CA LYS A 384 2.04 13.32 -10.47
C LYS A 384 1.73 12.00 -11.17
N TYR A 385 0.47 11.65 -11.18
CA TYR A 385 -0.06 10.57 -12.00
C TYR A 385 0.56 10.58 -13.41
N ARG A 386 1.18 9.46 -13.80
CA ARG A 386 1.95 9.32 -15.05
C ARG A 386 3.19 10.21 -15.18
N SER A 387 3.76 10.66 -14.07
CA SER A 387 5.03 11.38 -14.09
C SER A 387 6.14 10.54 -14.72
N SER A 388 6.98 11.20 -15.55
CA SER A 388 8.21 10.60 -16.10
C SER A 388 9.42 10.78 -15.16
N GLN A 389 9.22 11.36 -13.95
CA GLN A 389 10.29 11.61 -13.01
C GLN A 389 11.01 10.32 -12.61
N THR A 390 12.33 10.35 -12.68
CA THR A 390 13.20 9.23 -12.34
C THR A 390 13.51 9.19 -10.85
N LEU A 391 13.89 8.02 -10.34
CA LEU A 391 14.37 7.85 -8.96
C LEU A 391 15.52 8.80 -8.62
N ALA A 392 16.46 9.03 -9.55
CA ALA A 392 17.59 9.93 -9.33
C ALA A 392 17.16 11.39 -9.21
N GLU A 393 16.22 11.84 -10.04
CA GLU A 393 15.66 13.20 -9.96
C GLU A 393 14.90 13.42 -8.66
N ALA A 394 14.08 12.43 -8.23
CA ALA A 394 13.36 12.48 -6.96
C ALA A 394 14.32 12.51 -5.76
N LYS A 395 15.42 11.73 -5.80
CA LYS A 395 16.46 11.75 -4.76
C LYS A 395 17.16 13.11 -4.68
N THR A 396 17.53 13.68 -5.82
CA THR A 396 18.15 15.03 -5.90
C THR A 396 17.23 16.07 -5.27
N LEU A 397 15.93 16.02 -5.61
CA LEU A 397 14.94 16.95 -5.06
C LEU A 397 14.77 16.76 -3.54
N LEU A 398 14.80 15.52 -3.05
CA LEU A 398 14.79 15.23 -1.61
C LEU A 398 15.98 15.89 -0.91
N GLU A 399 17.21 15.74 -1.43
CA GLU A 399 18.42 16.31 -0.86
C GLU A 399 18.34 17.85 -0.82
N GLU A 400 17.86 18.47 -1.89
CA GLU A 400 17.67 19.91 -1.98
C GLU A 400 16.66 20.44 -0.97
N VAL A 401 15.51 19.80 -0.87
CA VAL A 401 14.40 20.22 0.00
C VAL A 401 14.77 20.05 1.48
N ILE A 402 15.25 18.86 1.84
CA ILE A 402 15.60 18.60 3.25
C ILE A 402 16.78 19.47 3.68
N SER A 403 17.75 19.77 2.81
CA SER A 403 18.84 20.70 3.12
C SER A 403 18.34 22.08 3.57
N LYS A 404 17.19 22.54 3.08
CA LYS A 404 16.65 23.85 3.45
C LYS A 404 16.03 23.89 4.85
N ILE A 405 15.55 22.74 5.36
CA ILE A 405 14.85 22.63 6.65
C ILE A 405 15.64 21.82 7.70
N ASN A 406 16.82 21.33 7.37
CA ASN A 406 17.62 20.46 8.24
C ASN A 406 18.32 21.25 9.38
N LYS A 407 17.52 21.75 10.31
CA LYS A 407 17.92 22.54 11.48
C LYS A 407 16.93 22.35 12.62
N ASP A 408 17.24 22.85 13.81
CA ASP A 408 16.23 23.05 14.85
C ASP A 408 15.43 24.33 14.54
N PRO A 409 14.16 24.25 14.13
CA PRO A 409 13.37 25.41 13.77
C PRO A 409 13.04 26.31 14.98
N ARG A 410 13.14 25.79 16.20
CA ARG A 410 12.90 26.54 17.47
C ARG A 410 14.06 27.45 17.83
N VAL A 411 15.23 27.26 17.23
CA VAL A 411 16.42 28.08 17.48
C VAL A 411 16.47 29.19 16.44
N PHE A 412 16.22 30.41 16.90
CA PHE A 412 16.29 31.59 16.03
C PHE A 412 17.69 31.76 15.40
N GLY A 413 17.73 31.92 14.08
CA GLY A 413 18.98 32.08 13.33
C GLY A 413 19.78 30.78 13.13
N ALA A 414 19.26 29.62 13.51
CA ALA A 414 19.91 28.34 13.22
C ALA A 414 20.08 28.16 11.69
N ALA A 415 21.32 27.94 11.27
CA ALA A 415 21.62 27.66 9.87
C ALA A 415 21.26 26.21 9.54
N PRO A 416 20.57 25.94 8.43
CA PRO A 416 20.29 24.57 8.00
C PRO A 416 21.59 23.88 7.56
N GLN A 417 21.67 22.59 7.82
CA GLN A 417 22.79 21.75 7.43
C GLN A 417 22.49 21.06 6.09
N PRO A 418 23.47 20.96 5.19
CA PRO A 418 23.26 20.27 3.91
C PRO A 418 22.96 18.78 4.11
N VAL A 419 22.07 18.27 3.30
CA VAL A 419 21.84 16.83 3.12
C VAL A 419 22.45 16.43 1.79
N THR A 420 23.25 15.39 1.81
CA THR A 420 23.97 14.86 0.66
C THR A 420 23.68 13.37 0.52
N ASP A 421 24.15 12.76 -0.54
CA ASP A 421 24.07 11.31 -0.77
C ASP A 421 24.51 10.48 0.45
N ALA A 422 25.53 10.93 1.19
CA ALA A 422 25.99 10.26 2.41
C ALA A 422 24.97 10.26 3.55
N ASN A 423 24.03 11.20 3.56
CA ASN A 423 22.96 11.29 4.55
C ASN A 423 21.76 10.41 4.18
N VAL A 424 21.53 10.16 2.89
CA VAL A 424 20.45 9.28 2.41
C VAL A 424 20.89 7.84 2.58
N LYS A 425 20.30 7.13 3.53
CA LYS A 425 20.65 5.76 3.88
C LYS A 425 19.97 4.74 2.99
N GLU A 426 18.74 5.04 2.63
CA GLU A 426 17.93 4.27 1.69
C GLU A 426 16.94 5.18 0.98
N PHE A 427 16.65 4.90 -0.28
CA PHE A 427 15.66 5.63 -1.07
C PHE A 427 14.99 4.68 -2.05
N LEU A 428 13.69 4.44 -1.87
CA LEU A 428 12.91 3.45 -2.60
C LEU A 428 11.84 4.12 -3.45
N GLU A 429 11.54 3.51 -4.60
CA GLU A 429 10.42 3.87 -5.49
C GLU A 429 9.39 2.76 -5.49
N TRP A 430 8.11 3.15 -5.41
CA TRP A 430 6.98 2.25 -5.42
C TRP A 430 6.01 2.58 -6.56
N ASP A 431 5.58 1.57 -7.30
CA ASP A 431 4.35 1.62 -8.09
C ASP A 431 3.17 1.55 -7.12
N TYR A 432 2.62 2.70 -6.77
CA TYR A 432 1.72 2.84 -5.65
C TYR A 432 0.30 3.18 -6.10
N PHE A 433 -0.68 2.76 -5.32
CA PHE A 433 -2.08 3.08 -5.49
C PHE A 433 -2.59 2.80 -6.91
N PRO A 434 -2.62 1.51 -7.36
CA PRO A 434 -3.25 1.17 -8.62
C PRO A 434 -4.75 1.42 -8.55
N HIS A 435 -5.29 2.19 -9.49
CA HIS A 435 -6.69 2.60 -9.49
C HIS A 435 -7.23 2.85 -10.90
N PHE A 436 -8.54 2.94 -11.00
CA PHE A 436 -9.24 3.44 -12.17
C PHE A 436 -9.70 4.88 -11.94
N ASP A 437 -9.54 5.73 -12.95
CA ASP A 437 -10.05 7.10 -12.93
C ASP A 437 -11.57 7.15 -13.07
N GLN A 438 -12.17 8.33 -12.87
CA GLN A 438 -13.61 8.56 -12.97
C GLN A 438 -14.23 7.94 -14.24
N LEU A 439 -13.64 8.19 -15.42
CA LEU A 439 -14.17 7.69 -16.69
C LEU A 439 -14.24 6.16 -16.73
N GLN A 440 -13.27 5.47 -16.18
CA GLN A 440 -13.24 4.01 -16.13
C GLN A 440 -14.24 3.48 -15.10
N LEU A 441 -14.39 4.15 -13.96
CA LEU A 441 -15.38 3.79 -12.95
C LEU A 441 -16.80 3.89 -13.52
N GLU A 442 -17.13 4.99 -14.22
CA GLU A 442 -18.42 5.20 -14.91
C GLU A 442 -18.64 4.18 -16.02
N ALA A 443 -17.58 3.75 -16.71
CA ALA A 443 -17.63 2.72 -17.74
C ALA A 443 -17.64 1.28 -17.19
N GLY A 444 -17.78 1.08 -15.88
CA GLY A 444 -17.93 -0.21 -15.22
C GLY A 444 -16.66 -1.09 -15.24
N TYR A 445 -15.48 -0.50 -15.18
CA TYR A 445 -14.22 -1.25 -15.28
C TYR A 445 -14.01 -2.25 -14.13
N TYR A 446 -14.54 -2.02 -12.93
CA TYR A 446 -14.48 -3.04 -11.88
C TYR A 446 -15.26 -4.31 -12.22
N GLY A 447 -16.43 -4.19 -12.87
CA GLY A 447 -17.16 -5.35 -13.38
C GLY A 447 -16.36 -6.12 -14.42
N LYS A 448 -15.71 -5.41 -15.35
CA LYS A 448 -14.84 -6.00 -16.38
C LYS A 448 -13.60 -6.64 -15.78
N PHE A 449 -12.97 -5.99 -14.81
CA PHE A 449 -11.80 -6.53 -14.09
C PHE A 449 -12.15 -7.81 -13.30
N ASN A 450 -13.28 -7.79 -12.59
CA ASN A 450 -13.75 -8.98 -11.86
C ASN A 450 -14.03 -10.16 -12.80
N ALA A 451 -14.47 -9.90 -14.04
CA ALA A 451 -14.71 -10.93 -15.04
C ALA A 451 -13.41 -11.60 -15.56
N LEU A 452 -12.26 -10.98 -15.39
CA LEU A 452 -10.97 -11.59 -15.74
C LEU A 452 -10.52 -12.66 -14.74
N GLN A 453 -11.10 -12.68 -13.53
CA GLN A 453 -10.69 -13.63 -12.50
C GLN A 453 -10.98 -15.08 -12.94
N GLY A 454 -9.93 -15.86 -13.11
CA GLY A 454 -9.98 -17.24 -13.59
C GLY A 454 -9.81 -17.41 -15.10
N GLU A 455 -9.81 -16.32 -15.89
CA GLU A 455 -9.49 -16.40 -17.32
C GLU A 455 -8.07 -16.97 -17.51
N ARG A 456 -7.92 -17.96 -18.39
CA ARG A 456 -6.67 -18.71 -18.58
C ARG A 456 -6.02 -19.18 -17.28
N ASN A 457 -6.83 -19.65 -16.31
CA ASN A 457 -6.37 -20.09 -14.99
C ASN A 457 -5.58 -19.03 -14.21
N THR A 458 -5.83 -17.73 -14.44
CA THR A 458 -5.09 -16.62 -13.84
C THR A 458 -5.99 -15.77 -12.97
N TYR A 459 -5.47 -15.32 -11.84
CA TYR A 459 -6.15 -14.48 -10.84
C TYR A 459 -5.28 -13.29 -10.48
N TYR A 460 -5.91 -12.18 -10.08
CA TYR A 460 -5.24 -10.93 -9.75
C TYR A 460 -5.60 -10.53 -8.32
N ALA A 461 -4.58 -10.26 -7.49
CA ALA A 461 -4.76 -9.83 -6.10
C ALA A 461 -3.77 -8.73 -5.75
N SER A 462 -4.24 -7.49 -5.70
CA SER A 462 -3.42 -6.31 -5.41
C SER A 462 -4.28 -5.17 -4.86
N GLY A 463 -3.70 -4.00 -4.64
CA GLY A 463 -4.45 -2.78 -4.30
C GLY A 463 -5.55 -2.44 -5.29
N LEU A 464 -5.44 -2.82 -6.56
CA LEU A 464 -6.50 -2.62 -7.57
C LEU A 464 -7.81 -3.33 -7.21
N ASN A 465 -7.78 -4.41 -6.44
CA ASN A 465 -8.98 -5.11 -6.00
C ASN A 465 -9.82 -4.31 -4.99
N GLY A 466 -9.29 -3.21 -4.48
CA GLY A 466 -9.97 -2.35 -3.52
C GLY A 466 -9.20 -1.07 -3.29
N PHE A 467 -8.27 -1.08 -2.35
CA PHE A 467 -7.48 0.09 -1.99
C PHE A 467 -6.03 -0.29 -1.62
N GLU A 468 -5.11 0.67 -1.68
CA GLU A 468 -3.67 0.44 -1.40
C GLU A 468 -3.38 0.57 0.10
N THR A 469 -3.76 -0.42 0.89
CA THR A 469 -3.34 -0.59 2.29
C THR A 469 -3.03 -2.07 2.57
N VAL A 470 -2.36 -2.34 3.68
CA VAL A 470 -2.10 -3.72 4.13
C VAL A 470 -3.40 -4.50 4.29
N GLU A 471 -4.42 -3.87 4.90
CA GLU A 471 -5.74 -4.48 5.09
C GLU A 471 -6.38 -4.91 3.77
N TYR A 472 -6.40 -4.02 2.78
CA TYR A 472 -7.01 -4.34 1.48
C TYR A 472 -6.19 -5.35 0.68
N ALA A 473 -4.86 -5.33 0.79
CA ALA A 473 -4.01 -6.36 0.17
C ALA A 473 -4.28 -7.75 0.75
N ILE A 474 -4.41 -7.87 2.06
CA ILE A 474 -4.79 -9.12 2.75
C ILE A 474 -6.20 -9.54 2.32
N ARG A 475 -7.17 -8.62 2.36
CA ARG A 475 -8.57 -8.88 1.93
C ARG A 475 -8.65 -9.33 0.48
N ALA A 476 -7.86 -8.74 -0.43
CA ALA A 476 -7.78 -9.19 -1.82
C ALA A 476 -7.28 -10.62 -1.93
N GLY A 477 -6.25 -10.97 -1.16
CA GLY A 477 -5.75 -12.33 -1.07
C GLY A 477 -6.78 -13.33 -0.55
N ILE A 478 -7.51 -12.97 0.50
CA ILE A 478 -8.60 -13.77 1.06
C ILE A 478 -9.73 -13.94 0.04
N ASP A 479 -10.19 -12.86 -0.60
CA ASP A 479 -11.27 -12.91 -1.59
C ASP A 479 -10.95 -13.86 -2.74
N VAL A 480 -9.73 -13.80 -3.28
CA VAL A 480 -9.29 -14.70 -4.34
C VAL A 480 -9.27 -16.15 -3.84
N ALA A 481 -8.67 -16.42 -2.68
CA ALA A 481 -8.56 -17.75 -2.14
C ALA A 481 -9.91 -18.37 -1.78
N GLU A 482 -10.83 -17.58 -1.21
CA GLU A 482 -12.13 -18.11 -0.77
C GLU A 482 -13.14 -18.22 -1.91
N THR A 483 -13.12 -17.29 -2.86
CA THR A 483 -14.09 -17.26 -3.96
C THR A 483 -13.77 -18.29 -5.05
N TYR A 484 -12.49 -18.50 -5.39
CA TYR A 484 -12.11 -19.23 -6.59
C TYR A 484 -11.42 -20.56 -6.34
N PHE A 485 -11.11 -20.91 -5.09
CA PHE A 485 -10.42 -22.15 -4.74
C PHE A 485 -11.22 -22.95 -3.69
N PRO A 486 -12.02 -23.95 -4.12
CA PRO A 486 -12.71 -24.82 -3.18
C PRO A 486 -11.71 -25.65 -2.36
N SER A 487 -12.06 -26.02 -1.13
CA SER A 487 -11.22 -26.91 -0.33
C SER A 487 -11.14 -28.30 -0.96
N ILE A 488 -9.91 -28.83 -1.10
CA ILE A 488 -9.67 -30.19 -1.57
C ILE A 488 -9.59 -31.20 -0.43
N ASN A 489 -9.47 -30.74 0.82
CA ASN A 489 -9.44 -31.63 2.00
C ASN A 489 -10.80 -32.27 2.35
N ASN A 490 -11.88 -31.84 1.69
CA ASN A 490 -13.25 -32.29 1.92
C ASN A 490 -13.77 -33.18 0.75
N GLN A 491 -12.91 -33.57 -0.19
CA GLN A 491 -13.19 -34.51 -1.25
C GLN A 491 -12.44 -35.83 -0.98
#